data_de12bb7a9ecfbeaf503a448df99b2b95
#
_entry.id   de12bb7a9ecfbeaf503a448df99b2b95
#
_cell.length_a   1.000
_cell.length_b   1.000
_cell.length_c   1.000
_cell.angle_alpha   90.00
_cell.angle_beta   90.00
_cell.angle_gamma   90.00
#
_symmetry.space_group_name_H-M   'P 1'
#
loop_
_entity.id
_entity.type
_entity.pdbx_description
1 polymer ?
#
loop_
_entity_poly.entity_id
_entity_poly.type
_entity_poly.pdbx_seq_one_letter_code
_entity_poly.pdbx_strand_id
1 'polypeptide(L)'
;MKESVLIVGAGMGLSASLAHLCKSKGMKVVLAARDIGKLKKLKKETSADTIKCDATNIKSVENLFKKTDKIIGVPNLVIYNPSKSLGGNIGDINPKKAHEAINVTCYGGFLIAQQAAKRMLKKKRGSIFFTGATASVKGFS
;
A
#
# COMPACT_ATOMS: atom_id res chain seq x y z
N MET A 1 -2.56 -6.08 22.96
CA MET A 1 -1.73 -5.18 22.10
C MET A 1 -2.66 -4.43 21.16
N LYS A 2 -2.45 -3.12 20.95
CA LYS A 2 -3.24 -2.38 19.95
C LYS A 2 -2.98 -2.94 18.55
N GLU A 3 -4.04 -3.13 17.77
CA GLU A 3 -3.92 -3.51 16.37
C GLU A 3 -3.22 -2.42 15.55
N SER A 4 -2.67 -2.80 14.42
CA SER A 4 -1.86 -1.91 13.60
C SER A 4 -2.03 -2.19 12.11
N VAL A 5 -1.87 -1.13 11.32
CA VAL A 5 -2.03 -1.19 9.86
C VAL A 5 -0.88 -0.47 9.15
N LEU A 6 -0.40 -1.10 8.08
CA LEU A 6 0.47 -0.48 7.09
C LEU A 6 -0.33 -0.24 5.80
N ILE A 7 -0.46 1.00 5.38
CA ILE A 7 -1.11 1.40 4.13
C ILE A 7 -0.05 1.83 3.13
N VAL A 8 0.13 1.07 2.07
CA VAL A 8 1.07 1.35 0.97
C VAL A 8 0.34 2.01 -0.19
N GLY A 9 0.94 3.02 -0.78
CA GLY A 9 0.30 3.87 -1.78
C GLY A 9 -0.64 4.90 -1.14
N ALA A 10 -0.23 5.41 0.02
CA ALA A 10 -1.01 6.40 0.74
C ALA A 10 -1.15 7.71 -0.06
N GLY A 11 -2.35 8.23 -0.07
CA GLY A 11 -2.73 9.48 -0.75
C GLY A 11 -4.00 10.05 -0.15
N MET A 12 -4.57 11.06 -0.80
CA MET A 12 -5.74 11.80 -0.28
C MET A 12 -7.10 11.17 -0.60
N GLY A 13 -7.15 10.08 -1.39
CA GLY A 13 -8.38 9.38 -1.74
C GLY A 13 -8.69 8.22 -0.76
N LEU A 14 -8.96 7.04 -1.30
CA LEU A 14 -9.31 5.82 -0.54
C LEU A 14 -8.36 5.56 0.64
N SER A 15 -7.05 5.72 0.43
CA SER A 15 -6.07 5.51 1.50
C SER A 15 -6.25 6.46 2.68
N ALA A 16 -6.68 7.70 2.45
CA ALA A 16 -6.99 8.66 3.52
C ALA A 16 -8.20 8.19 4.33
N SER A 17 -9.28 7.81 3.66
CA SER A 17 -10.50 7.29 4.31
C SER A 17 -10.19 6.05 5.15
N LEU A 18 -9.38 5.13 4.62
CA LEU A 18 -8.93 3.93 5.35
C LEU A 18 -8.06 4.29 6.57
N ALA A 19 -7.16 5.27 6.44
CA ALA A 19 -6.33 5.72 7.54
C ALA A 19 -7.17 6.33 8.68
N HIS A 20 -8.15 7.15 8.34
CA HIS A 20 -9.10 7.70 9.33
C HIS A 20 -9.93 6.61 10.00
N LEU A 21 -10.45 5.66 9.23
CA LEU A 21 -11.21 4.53 9.77
C LEU A 21 -10.36 3.68 10.71
N CYS A 22 -9.15 3.29 10.31
CA CYS A 22 -8.25 2.54 11.18
C CYS A 22 -7.90 3.30 12.46
N LYS A 23 -7.67 4.62 12.35
CA LYS A 23 -7.43 5.48 13.52
C LYS A 23 -8.64 5.53 14.45
N SER A 24 -9.87 5.67 13.92
CA SER A 24 -11.09 5.69 14.73
C SER A 24 -11.34 4.37 15.46
N LYS A 25 -10.84 3.25 14.90
CA LYS A 25 -10.85 1.93 15.54
C LYS A 25 -9.68 1.71 16.52
N GLY A 26 -8.90 2.76 16.81
CA GLY A 26 -7.80 2.71 17.77
C GLY A 26 -6.53 2.03 17.26
N MET A 27 -6.44 1.72 15.97
CA MET A 27 -5.25 1.10 15.37
C MET A 27 -4.08 2.08 15.28
N LYS A 28 -2.85 1.58 15.39
CA LYS A 28 -1.66 2.32 15.00
C LYS A 28 -1.52 2.30 13.48
N VAL A 29 -1.30 3.47 12.87
CA VAL A 29 -1.28 3.61 11.40
C VAL A 29 0.11 3.99 10.93
N VAL A 30 0.63 3.26 9.95
CA VAL A 30 1.81 3.63 9.16
C VAL A 30 1.39 3.84 7.71
N LEU A 31 1.80 4.96 7.13
CA LEU A 31 1.51 5.35 5.76
C LEU A 31 2.79 5.30 4.93
N ALA A 32 2.77 4.61 3.80
CA ALA A 32 3.90 4.55 2.88
C ALA A 32 3.54 5.13 1.51
N ALA A 33 4.38 6.02 1.00
CA ALA A 33 4.24 6.62 -0.33
C ALA A 33 5.61 7.04 -0.88
N ARG A 34 5.69 7.24 -2.20
CA ARG A 34 6.90 7.77 -2.85
C ARG A 34 7.20 9.20 -2.42
N ASP A 35 6.16 10.00 -2.25
CA ASP A 35 6.22 11.39 -1.78
C ASP A 35 5.44 11.53 -0.45
N ILE A 36 6.17 11.51 0.65
CA ILE A 36 5.57 11.67 1.99
C ILE A 36 5.23 13.13 2.33
N GLY A 37 5.73 14.08 1.55
CA GLY A 37 5.40 15.50 1.71
C GLY A 37 3.91 15.78 1.54
N LYS A 38 3.26 15.06 0.61
CA LYS A 38 1.82 15.11 0.37
C LYS A 38 0.97 14.53 1.50
N LEU A 39 1.58 13.79 2.43
CA LEU A 39 0.89 13.14 3.54
C LEU A 39 0.88 13.97 4.83
N LYS A 40 1.47 15.17 4.85
CA LYS A 40 1.60 16.00 6.07
C LYS A 40 0.27 16.23 6.79
N LYS A 41 -0.78 16.58 6.05
CA LYS A 41 -2.13 16.78 6.59
C LYS A 41 -2.68 15.47 7.17
N LEU A 42 -2.68 14.40 6.40
CA LEU A 42 -3.18 13.09 6.82
C LEU A 42 -2.41 12.53 8.02
N LYS A 43 -1.09 12.69 8.04
CA LYS A 43 -0.24 12.36 9.19
C LYS A 43 -0.70 13.06 10.46
N LYS A 44 -0.97 14.38 10.40
CA LYS A 44 -1.44 15.17 11.55
C LYS A 44 -2.81 14.70 12.03
N GLU A 45 -3.75 14.49 11.10
CA GLU A 45 -5.13 14.09 11.42
C GLU A 45 -5.22 12.68 12.01
N THR A 46 -4.40 11.75 11.54
CA THR A 46 -4.43 10.34 11.96
C THR A 46 -3.37 9.98 13.02
N SER A 47 -2.45 10.91 13.32
CA SER A 47 -1.26 10.64 14.13
C SER A 47 -0.43 9.46 13.57
N ALA A 48 -0.46 9.26 12.26
CA ALA A 48 0.24 8.17 11.60
C ALA A 48 1.74 8.46 11.45
N ASP A 49 2.54 7.42 11.45
CA ASP A 49 3.92 7.50 10.98
C ASP A 49 3.96 7.42 9.46
N THR A 50 4.92 8.12 8.84
CA THR A 50 5.07 8.14 7.39
C THR A 50 6.44 7.62 6.96
N ILE A 51 6.48 6.72 5.99
CA ILE A 51 7.73 6.15 5.47
C ILE A 51 7.76 6.31 3.95
N LYS A 52 8.84 6.89 3.43
CA LYS A 52 9.07 6.95 1.98
C LYS A 52 9.32 5.55 1.44
N CYS A 53 8.57 5.14 0.42
CA CYS A 53 8.71 3.84 -0.22
C CYS A 53 8.32 3.89 -1.70
N ASP A 54 9.19 3.35 -2.54
CA ASP A 54 8.85 2.92 -3.89
C ASP A 54 8.54 1.43 -3.84
N ALA A 55 7.28 1.08 -4.05
CA ALA A 55 6.82 -0.31 -3.97
C ALA A 55 7.37 -1.20 -5.09
N THR A 56 7.92 -0.63 -6.17
CA THR A 56 8.53 -1.38 -7.28
C THR A 56 10.01 -1.70 -7.04
N ASN A 57 10.60 -1.16 -5.97
CA ASN A 57 12.00 -1.34 -5.63
C ASN A 57 12.18 -2.27 -4.42
N ILE A 58 12.85 -3.41 -4.62
CA ILE A 58 13.05 -4.44 -3.61
C ILE A 58 13.66 -3.87 -2.31
N LYS A 59 14.77 -3.13 -2.44
CA LYS A 59 15.47 -2.56 -1.27
C LYS A 59 14.60 -1.53 -0.52
N SER A 60 13.80 -0.75 -1.28
CA SER A 60 12.87 0.22 -0.69
C SER A 60 11.77 -0.48 0.12
N VAL A 61 11.24 -1.58 -0.40
CA VAL A 61 10.22 -2.40 0.28
C VAL A 61 10.80 -3.08 1.52
N GLU A 62 11.99 -3.68 1.43
CA GLU A 62 12.67 -4.26 2.60
C GLU A 62 12.88 -3.23 3.71
N ASN A 63 13.35 -2.02 3.35
CA ASN A 63 13.56 -0.93 4.29
C ASN A 63 12.24 -0.42 4.89
N LEU A 64 11.16 -0.36 4.10
CA LEU A 64 9.82 -0.06 4.60
C LEU A 64 9.44 -0.99 5.75
N PHE A 65 9.54 -2.30 5.55
CA PHE A 65 9.17 -3.27 6.57
C PHE A 65 10.10 -3.26 7.78
N LYS A 66 11.42 -3.08 7.60
CA LYS A 66 12.36 -2.89 8.72
C LYS A 66 11.98 -1.69 9.61
N LYS A 67 11.56 -0.57 8.99
CA LYS A 67 11.11 0.62 9.74
C LYS A 67 9.75 0.39 10.38
N THR A 68 8.82 -0.22 9.66
CA THR A 68 7.48 -0.57 10.19
C THR A 68 7.59 -1.46 11.42
N ASP A 69 8.46 -2.49 11.38
CA ASP A 69 8.71 -3.41 12.49
C ASP A 69 9.17 -2.66 13.76
N LYS A 70 9.96 -1.58 13.60
CA LYS A 70 10.43 -0.76 14.73
C LYS A 70 9.34 0.13 15.32
N ILE A 71 8.40 0.61 14.50
CA ILE A 71 7.36 1.57 14.91
C ILE A 71 6.15 0.87 15.50
N ILE A 72 5.64 -0.15 14.83
CA ILE A 72 4.38 -0.82 15.19
C ILE A 72 4.52 -2.34 15.36
N GLY A 73 5.70 -2.90 15.18
CA GLY A 73 5.89 -4.35 15.10
C GLY A 73 5.34 -4.92 13.78
N VAL A 74 5.04 -6.21 13.78
CA VAL A 74 4.40 -6.86 12.62
C VAL A 74 2.96 -6.34 12.50
N PRO A 75 2.58 -5.66 11.41
CA PRO A 75 1.24 -5.13 11.24
C PRO A 75 0.19 -6.25 11.21
N ASN A 76 -0.98 -5.99 11.79
CA ASN A 76 -2.13 -6.88 11.72
C ASN A 76 -2.80 -6.83 10.34
N LEU A 77 -2.73 -5.67 9.70
CA LEU A 77 -3.30 -5.42 8.39
C LEU A 77 -2.28 -4.71 7.51
N VAL A 78 -2.09 -5.19 6.29
CA VAL A 78 -1.36 -4.51 5.22
C VAL A 78 -2.31 -4.25 4.07
N ILE A 79 -2.39 -2.99 3.64
CA ILE A 79 -3.24 -2.58 2.51
C ILE A 79 -2.33 -2.10 1.39
N TYR A 80 -2.42 -2.73 0.22
CA TYR A 80 -1.75 -2.31 -0.99
C TYR A 80 -2.72 -1.57 -1.90
N ASN A 81 -2.53 -0.27 -2.05
CA ASN A 81 -3.40 0.61 -2.83
C ASN A 81 -2.73 1.27 -4.06
N PRO A 82 -1.42 1.12 -4.33
CA PRO A 82 -0.86 1.70 -5.54
C PRO A 82 -1.48 1.08 -6.80
N SER A 83 -1.81 1.94 -7.74
CA SER A 83 -2.24 1.52 -9.06
C SER A 83 -1.71 2.49 -10.11
N LYS A 84 -1.55 2.01 -11.33
CA LYS A 84 -1.29 2.82 -12.51
C LYS A 84 -2.19 2.31 -13.62
N SER A 85 -3.24 3.06 -13.91
CA SER A 85 -4.17 2.74 -15.00
C SER A 85 -3.62 3.21 -16.34
N LEU A 86 -4.04 2.51 -17.37
CA LEU A 86 -3.82 2.88 -18.77
C LEU A 86 -5.19 3.02 -19.44
N GLY A 87 -5.35 4.04 -20.23
CA GLY A 87 -6.53 4.22 -21.08
C GLY A 87 -6.17 4.14 -22.56
N GLY A 88 -7.17 3.86 -23.39
CA GLY A 88 -7.04 3.79 -24.85
C GLY A 88 -7.22 2.38 -25.42
N ASN A 89 -7.25 2.31 -26.76
CA ASN A 89 -7.35 1.04 -27.48
C ASN A 89 -6.07 0.21 -27.28
N ILE A 90 -6.21 -1.11 -27.21
CA ILE A 90 -5.07 -2.01 -26.98
C ILE A 90 -3.95 -1.84 -28.02
N GLY A 91 -4.31 -1.54 -29.28
CA GLY A 91 -3.33 -1.31 -30.34
C GLY A 91 -2.50 -0.03 -30.19
N ASP A 92 -2.98 0.95 -29.41
CA ASP A 92 -2.36 2.27 -29.27
C ASP A 92 -1.61 2.41 -27.93
N ILE A 93 -1.74 1.44 -27.02
CA ILE A 93 -1.08 1.50 -25.72
C ILE A 93 0.44 1.36 -25.89
N ASN A 94 1.15 2.34 -25.34
CA ASN A 94 2.62 2.30 -25.33
C ASN A 94 3.12 1.13 -24.45
N PRO A 95 3.91 0.18 -25.00
CA PRO A 95 4.38 -1.00 -24.25
C PRO A 95 5.19 -0.65 -22.99
N LYS A 96 5.96 0.43 -23.00
CA LYS A 96 6.72 0.87 -21.82
C LYS A 96 5.80 1.33 -20.69
N LYS A 97 4.73 2.06 -21.04
CA LYS A 97 3.71 2.48 -20.06
C LYS A 97 2.94 1.27 -19.52
N ALA A 98 2.65 0.27 -20.36
CA ALA A 98 2.04 -0.98 -19.93
C ALA A 98 2.94 -1.73 -18.94
N HIS A 99 4.23 -1.86 -19.24
CA HIS A 99 5.21 -2.47 -18.34
C HIS A 99 5.26 -1.74 -16.99
N GLU A 100 5.31 -0.40 -16.99
CA GLU A 100 5.28 0.38 -15.74
C GLU A 100 4.00 0.16 -14.94
N ALA A 101 2.84 0.06 -15.61
CA ALA A 101 1.57 -0.21 -14.94
C ALA A 101 1.55 -1.58 -14.26
N ILE A 102 2.03 -2.61 -14.94
CA ILE A 102 2.18 -3.96 -14.39
C ILE A 102 3.15 -3.95 -13.21
N ASN A 103 4.27 -3.24 -13.34
CA ASN A 103 5.27 -3.12 -12.29
C ASN A 103 4.69 -2.49 -11.01
N VAL A 104 3.96 -1.39 -11.16
CA VAL A 104 3.34 -0.73 -10.01
C VAL A 104 2.19 -1.56 -9.44
N THR A 105 1.28 -2.03 -10.28
CA THR A 105 0.02 -2.63 -9.82
C THR A 105 0.20 -4.08 -9.36
N CYS A 106 0.99 -4.87 -10.07
CA CYS A 106 1.17 -6.31 -9.82
C CYS A 106 2.47 -6.59 -9.05
N TYR A 107 3.62 -6.29 -9.65
CA TYR A 107 4.92 -6.65 -9.05
C TYR A 107 5.16 -5.96 -7.72
N GLY A 108 4.85 -4.68 -7.58
CA GLY A 108 4.92 -3.97 -6.30
C GLY A 108 4.02 -4.61 -5.24
N GLY A 109 2.80 -5.02 -5.64
CA GLY A 109 1.89 -5.78 -4.77
C GLY A 109 2.52 -7.09 -4.28
N PHE A 110 3.15 -7.84 -5.18
CA PHE A 110 3.87 -9.06 -4.83
C PHE A 110 4.98 -8.81 -3.83
N LEU A 111 5.83 -7.80 -4.04
CA LEU A 111 6.93 -7.48 -3.12
C LEU A 111 6.43 -7.13 -1.72
N ILE A 112 5.40 -6.33 -1.62
CA ILE A 112 4.77 -5.95 -0.34
C ILE A 112 4.15 -7.18 0.34
N ALA A 113 3.38 -7.98 -0.41
CA ALA A 113 2.75 -9.18 0.12
C ALA A 113 3.78 -10.20 0.62
N GLN A 114 4.87 -10.41 -0.11
CA GLN A 114 5.94 -11.33 0.28
C GLN A 114 6.56 -10.92 1.62
N GLN A 115 6.87 -9.63 1.81
CA GLN A 115 7.46 -9.12 3.05
C GLN A 115 6.47 -9.18 4.22
N ALA A 116 5.19 -8.90 3.97
CA ALA A 116 4.13 -9.03 4.97
C ALA A 116 3.93 -10.49 5.38
N ALA A 117 3.77 -11.39 4.42
CA ALA A 117 3.53 -12.81 4.66
C ALA A 117 4.68 -13.46 5.46
N LYS A 118 5.94 -13.19 5.11
CA LYS A 118 7.11 -13.70 5.86
C LYS A 118 7.06 -13.36 7.36
N ARG A 119 6.46 -12.23 7.73
CA ARG A 119 6.33 -11.77 9.12
C ARG A 119 5.07 -12.29 9.79
N MET A 120 3.94 -12.22 9.08
CA MET A 120 2.63 -12.63 9.57
C MET A 120 2.56 -14.13 9.84
N LEU A 121 3.16 -14.97 8.98
CA LEU A 121 3.26 -16.41 9.17
C LEU A 121 3.97 -16.78 10.48
N LYS A 122 5.07 -16.09 10.81
CA LYS A 122 5.76 -16.30 12.09
C LYS A 122 4.91 -15.94 13.31
N LYS A 123 3.97 -15.00 13.15
CA LYS A 123 3.02 -14.58 14.18
C LYS A 123 1.70 -15.34 14.13
N LYS A 124 1.49 -16.20 13.12
CA LYS A 124 0.26 -16.96 12.85
C LYS A 124 -0.99 -16.06 12.81
N ARG A 125 -0.83 -14.80 12.35
CA ARG A 125 -1.92 -13.81 12.23
C ARG A 125 -1.55 -12.69 11.27
N GLY A 126 -2.57 -12.08 10.68
CA GLY A 126 -2.48 -10.91 9.81
C GLY A 126 -3.31 -11.07 8.56
N SER A 127 -3.64 -9.94 7.93
CA SER A 127 -4.40 -9.88 6.68
C SER A 127 -3.70 -8.96 5.69
N ILE A 128 -3.76 -9.31 4.42
CA ILE A 128 -3.21 -8.51 3.33
C ILE A 128 -4.34 -8.22 2.36
N PHE A 129 -4.61 -6.93 2.13
CA PHE A 129 -5.65 -6.47 1.20
C PHE A 129 -5.01 -5.78 0.00
N PHE A 130 -5.52 -6.11 -1.17
CA PHE A 130 -5.20 -5.44 -2.42
C PHE A 130 -6.42 -4.67 -2.90
N THR A 131 -6.24 -3.41 -3.24
CA THR A 131 -7.31 -2.64 -3.90
C THR A 131 -7.46 -3.15 -5.32
N GLY A 132 -8.64 -3.66 -5.62
CA GLY A 132 -9.05 -4.06 -6.96
C GLY A 132 -9.91 -2.99 -7.63
N ALA A 133 -10.30 -3.24 -8.87
CA ALA A 133 -11.26 -2.43 -9.61
C ALA A 133 -12.45 -3.29 -10.07
N THR A 134 -13.62 -2.69 -10.18
CA THR A 134 -14.82 -3.35 -10.69
C THR A 134 -14.59 -3.92 -12.10
N ALA A 135 -13.69 -3.28 -12.87
CA ALA A 135 -13.29 -3.76 -14.20
C ALA A 135 -12.67 -5.15 -14.22
N SER A 136 -12.22 -5.69 -13.07
CA SER A 136 -11.72 -7.07 -12.99
C SER A 136 -12.82 -8.13 -13.06
N VAL A 137 -14.08 -7.74 -12.83
CA VAL A 137 -15.23 -8.64 -12.81
C VAL A 137 -16.35 -8.19 -13.75
N LYS A 138 -16.29 -6.98 -14.27
CA LYS A 138 -17.30 -6.40 -15.17
C LYS A 138 -16.61 -5.53 -16.22
N GLY A 139 -16.91 -5.77 -17.49
CA GLY A 139 -16.47 -4.90 -18.58
C GLY A 139 -17.14 -3.52 -18.52
N PHE A 140 -16.45 -2.52 -19.03
CA PHE A 140 -16.94 -1.17 -19.27
C PHE A 140 -16.74 -0.85 -20.76
N SER A 141 -17.76 -0.23 -21.36
CA SER A 141 -17.67 0.35 -22.69
C SER A 141 -16.91 1.66 -22.68
#